data_0ec45818138ba10c899dc3383ca683e1
#
_entry.id   0ec45818138ba10c899dc3383ca683e1
#
_cell.length_a   1.000
_cell.length_b   1.000
_cell.length_c   1.000
_cell.angle_alpha   90.00
_cell.angle_beta   90.00
_cell.angle_gamma   90.00
#
_symmetry.space_group_name_H-M   'P 1'
#
loop_
_entity.id
_entity.type
_entity.pdbx_description
1 polymer ?
#
loop_
_entity_poly.entity_id
_entity_poly.type
_entity_poly.pdbx_seq_one_letter_code
_entity_poly.pdbx_strand_id
1 'polypeptide(L)'
;MKKIAILFSGTGSNFEYLAKNLHNKKLQISVALTNNPEAGGIEIAKKYNIPLVIIPSKGMIREEFDTKVLKELKKYEFDLVVLAGFMRILTPIFTDNLKAINLHPSLLPRHKGLHAIERSFEDEFSEGGVSVHWVTSELDGGEVILQKSVKKEGLTFIEYYNKIRTIEKEALSEAILKVLEIK
;
A
#
# COMPACT_ATOMS: atom_id res chain seq x y z
N MET A 1 -12.10 -9.70 15.85
CA MET A 1 -11.24 -9.82 14.65
C MET A 1 -10.68 -8.45 14.34
N LYS A 2 -9.37 -8.32 14.11
CA LYS A 2 -8.74 -7.05 13.74
C LYS A 2 -9.26 -6.56 12.40
N LYS A 3 -9.32 -5.24 12.22
CA LYS A 3 -9.89 -4.59 11.05
C LYS A 3 -8.87 -3.66 10.38
N ILE A 4 -8.90 -3.60 9.06
CA ILE A 4 -8.07 -2.66 8.28
C ILE A 4 -8.90 -1.87 7.28
N ALA A 5 -8.44 -0.66 6.97
CA ALA A 5 -8.88 0.11 5.81
C ALA A 5 -7.81 0.02 4.72
N ILE A 6 -8.19 -0.14 3.47
CA ILE A 6 -7.26 -0.19 2.34
C ILE A 6 -7.49 0.99 1.41
N LEU A 7 -6.41 1.70 1.07
CA LEU A 7 -6.40 2.79 0.10
C LEU A 7 -5.62 2.37 -1.14
N PHE A 8 -6.17 2.60 -2.33
CA PHE A 8 -5.56 2.22 -3.61
C PHE A 8 -5.88 3.23 -4.72
N SER A 9 -5.08 3.26 -5.77
CA SER A 9 -5.28 4.14 -6.94
C SER A 9 -5.35 3.38 -8.26
N GLY A 10 -4.83 2.17 -8.33
CA GLY A 10 -4.61 1.43 -9.57
C GLY A 10 -5.38 0.12 -9.69
N THR A 11 -4.71 -0.88 -10.26
CA THR A 11 -5.31 -2.19 -10.59
C THR A 11 -5.84 -2.96 -9.39
N GLY A 12 -5.29 -2.71 -8.20
CA GLY A 12 -5.68 -3.39 -6.98
C GLY A 12 -5.07 -4.78 -6.82
N SER A 13 -3.96 -5.09 -7.48
CA SER A 13 -3.35 -6.43 -7.38
C SER A 13 -2.92 -6.81 -5.95
N ASN A 14 -2.35 -5.87 -5.20
CA ASN A 14 -2.04 -6.07 -3.79
C ASN A 14 -3.31 -6.16 -2.94
N PHE A 15 -4.29 -5.32 -3.22
CA PHE A 15 -5.61 -5.37 -2.57
C PHE A 15 -6.29 -6.73 -2.79
N GLU A 16 -6.31 -7.25 -4.03
CA GLU A 16 -6.90 -8.56 -4.31
C GLU A 16 -6.21 -9.68 -3.53
N TYR A 17 -4.88 -9.66 -3.47
CA TYR A 17 -4.13 -10.65 -2.68
C TYR A 17 -4.52 -10.62 -1.20
N LEU A 18 -4.63 -9.44 -0.60
CA LEU A 18 -5.05 -9.28 0.80
C LEU A 18 -6.50 -9.73 1.00
N ALA A 19 -7.40 -9.35 0.08
CA ALA A 19 -8.81 -9.77 0.16
C ALA A 19 -8.95 -11.28 0.07
N LYS A 20 -8.25 -11.92 -0.87
CA LYS A 20 -8.30 -13.38 -1.06
C LYS A 20 -7.72 -14.16 0.13
N ASN A 21 -6.63 -13.67 0.71
CA ASN A 21 -5.86 -14.45 1.68
C ASN A 21 -6.17 -14.11 3.14
N LEU A 22 -6.56 -12.87 3.44
CA LEU A 22 -6.73 -12.39 4.82
C LEU A 22 -8.16 -12.03 5.19
N HIS A 23 -8.95 -11.47 4.25
CA HIS A 23 -10.30 -10.98 4.55
C HIS A 23 -11.23 -12.12 4.97
N ASN A 24 -11.93 -11.91 6.09
CA ASN A 24 -12.81 -12.90 6.74
C ASN A 24 -12.14 -14.23 7.13
N LYS A 25 -10.81 -14.27 7.14
CA LYS A 25 -9.99 -15.43 7.54
C LYS A 25 -9.14 -15.10 8.75
N LYS A 26 -8.31 -14.09 8.65
CA LYS A 26 -7.41 -13.63 9.71
C LYS A 26 -7.77 -12.23 10.23
N LEU A 27 -8.30 -11.39 9.36
CA LEU A 27 -8.74 -10.02 9.66
C LEU A 27 -9.95 -9.65 8.80
N GLN A 28 -10.52 -8.48 9.05
CA GLN A 28 -11.57 -7.91 8.22
C GLN A 28 -11.06 -6.66 7.50
N ILE A 29 -11.30 -6.56 6.20
CA ILE A 29 -11.18 -5.30 5.48
C ILE A 29 -12.52 -4.59 5.63
N SER A 30 -12.56 -3.56 6.46
CA SER A 30 -13.81 -2.87 6.81
C SER A 30 -14.21 -1.84 5.77
N VAL A 31 -13.26 -1.30 5.04
CA VAL A 31 -13.49 -0.34 3.96
C VAL A 31 -12.31 -0.33 2.99
N ALA A 32 -12.60 -0.14 1.73
CA ALA A 32 -11.63 0.20 0.69
C ALA A 32 -11.94 1.61 0.16
N LEU A 33 -10.91 2.40 -0.08
CA LEU A 33 -11.04 3.77 -0.58
C LEU A 33 -10.11 3.99 -1.77
N THR A 34 -10.63 4.62 -2.82
CA THR A 34 -9.80 5.03 -3.96
C THR A 34 -10.02 6.50 -4.32
N ASN A 35 -8.97 7.13 -4.81
CA ASN A 35 -8.99 8.48 -5.37
C ASN A 35 -9.23 8.49 -6.88
N ASN A 36 -9.32 7.32 -7.50
CA ASN A 36 -9.49 7.17 -8.94
C ASN A 36 -10.79 6.40 -9.25
N PRO A 37 -11.81 7.06 -9.84
CA PRO A 37 -13.08 6.41 -10.21
C PRO A 37 -12.93 5.27 -11.23
N GLU A 38 -11.80 5.19 -11.93
CA GLU A 38 -11.53 4.17 -12.95
C GLU A 38 -10.56 3.08 -12.45
N ALA A 39 -10.23 3.08 -11.15
CA ALA A 39 -9.30 2.11 -10.57
C ALA A 39 -9.82 0.67 -10.68
N GLY A 40 -8.97 -0.24 -11.15
CA GLY A 40 -9.31 -1.67 -11.25
C GLY A 40 -9.67 -2.33 -9.92
N GLY A 41 -9.13 -1.84 -8.81
CA GLY A 41 -9.46 -2.30 -7.46
C GLY A 41 -10.93 -2.11 -7.06
N ILE A 42 -11.70 -1.29 -7.77
CA ILE A 42 -13.15 -1.13 -7.55
C ILE A 42 -13.88 -2.47 -7.73
N GLU A 43 -13.55 -3.21 -8.77
CA GLU A 43 -14.15 -4.54 -9.02
C GLU A 43 -13.72 -5.57 -7.96
N ILE A 44 -12.53 -5.41 -7.38
CA ILE A 44 -12.06 -6.24 -6.26
C ILE A 44 -12.95 -6.02 -5.03
N ALA A 45 -13.21 -4.76 -4.67
CA ALA A 45 -14.10 -4.43 -3.55
C ALA A 45 -15.49 -5.04 -3.73
N LYS A 46 -16.04 -4.95 -4.93
CA LYS A 46 -17.34 -5.56 -5.27
C LYS A 46 -17.31 -7.08 -5.15
N LYS A 47 -16.30 -7.72 -5.72
CA LYS A 47 -16.14 -9.19 -5.72
C LYS A 47 -16.10 -9.76 -4.30
N TYR A 48 -15.48 -9.07 -3.37
CA TYR A 48 -15.31 -9.52 -1.98
C TYR A 48 -16.32 -8.89 -1.01
N ASN A 49 -17.32 -8.15 -1.51
CA ASN A 49 -18.33 -7.46 -0.71
C ASN A 49 -17.71 -6.53 0.37
N ILE A 50 -16.66 -5.82 -0.01
CA ILE A 50 -15.98 -4.85 0.85
C ILE A 50 -16.60 -3.47 0.60
N PRO A 51 -17.01 -2.74 1.64
CA PRO A 51 -17.49 -1.37 1.49
C PRO A 51 -16.50 -0.49 0.75
N LEU A 52 -16.97 0.27 -0.23
CA LEU A 52 -16.13 1.07 -1.12
C LEU A 52 -16.48 2.55 -1.03
N VAL A 53 -15.45 3.38 -0.88
CA VAL A 53 -15.53 4.84 -0.94
C VAL A 53 -14.70 5.32 -2.13
N ILE A 54 -15.29 6.17 -2.97
CA ILE A 54 -14.60 6.80 -4.11
C ILE A 54 -14.58 8.31 -3.88
N ILE A 55 -13.37 8.88 -3.78
CA ILE A 55 -13.17 10.33 -3.66
C ILE A 55 -12.24 10.78 -4.80
N PRO A 56 -12.80 11.24 -5.92
CA PRO A 56 -11.97 11.71 -7.04
C PRO A 56 -11.04 12.84 -6.59
N SER A 57 -9.74 12.68 -6.80
CA SER A 57 -8.74 13.65 -6.36
C SER A 57 -8.36 14.68 -7.42
N LYS A 58 -8.80 14.47 -8.66
CA LYS A 58 -8.48 15.36 -9.76
C LYS A 58 -9.00 16.79 -9.50
N GLY A 59 -8.08 17.76 -9.56
CA GLY A 59 -8.43 19.16 -9.32
C GLY A 59 -8.52 19.57 -7.85
N MET A 60 -8.33 18.64 -6.91
CA MET A 60 -8.29 18.94 -5.47
C MET A 60 -6.88 19.23 -4.99
N ILE A 61 -6.72 20.21 -4.12
CA ILE A 61 -5.50 20.37 -3.32
C ILE A 61 -5.39 19.24 -2.29
N ARG A 62 -4.18 18.94 -1.86
CA ARG A 62 -3.90 17.81 -0.97
C ARG A 62 -4.67 17.87 0.34
N GLU A 63 -4.69 19.03 0.97
CA GLU A 63 -5.35 19.28 2.26
C GLU A 63 -6.87 19.06 2.19
N GLU A 64 -7.50 19.52 1.13
CA GLU A 64 -8.92 19.29 0.90
C GLU A 64 -9.24 17.81 0.69
N PHE A 65 -8.42 17.13 -0.11
CA PHE A 65 -8.55 15.71 -0.35
C PHE A 65 -8.39 14.91 0.93
N ASP A 66 -7.32 15.14 1.69
CA ASP A 66 -7.04 14.43 2.94
C ASP A 66 -8.11 14.67 4.00
N THR A 67 -8.70 15.88 4.04
CA THR A 67 -9.82 16.19 4.92
C THR A 67 -11.05 15.34 4.57
N LYS A 68 -11.35 15.19 3.28
CA LYS A 68 -12.45 14.34 2.83
C LYS A 68 -12.19 12.86 3.15
N VAL A 69 -10.97 12.38 2.89
CA VAL A 69 -10.57 11.01 3.22
C VAL A 69 -10.77 10.74 4.72
N LEU A 70 -10.26 11.61 5.56
CA LEU A 70 -10.39 11.48 7.03
C LEU A 70 -11.85 11.44 7.46
N LYS A 71 -12.68 12.33 6.91
CA LYS A 71 -14.12 12.38 7.20
C LYS A 71 -14.83 11.08 6.82
N GLU A 72 -14.53 10.53 5.65
CA GLU A 72 -15.15 9.28 5.19
C GLU A 72 -14.66 8.08 6.00
N LEU A 73 -13.35 7.97 6.25
CA LEU A 73 -12.79 6.86 7.00
C LEU A 73 -13.29 6.81 8.46
N LYS A 74 -13.56 7.96 9.07
CA LYS A 74 -14.14 8.02 10.44
C LYS A 74 -15.52 7.37 10.58
N LYS A 75 -16.19 7.05 9.50
CA LYS A 75 -17.46 6.32 9.50
C LYS A 75 -17.27 4.80 9.70
N TYR A 76 -16.05 4.32 9.65
CA TYR A 76 -15.71 2.90 9.74
C TYR A 76 -14.78 2.64 10.92
N GLU A 77 -14.86 1.44 11.47
CA GLU A 77 -13.92 0.98 12.49
C GLU A 77 -12.75 0.23 11.85
N PHE A 78 -11.53 0.59 12.20
CA PHE A 78 -10.32 -0.11 11.79
C PHE A 78 -9.17 0.15 12.77
N ASP A 79 -8.24 -0.79 12.84
CA ASP A 79 -7.04 -0.71 13.67
C ASP A 79 -5.85 -0.12 12.90
N LEU A 80 -5.87 -0.23 11.57
CA LEU A 80 -4.75 0.15 10.70
C LEU A 80 -5.25 0.56 9.31
N VAL A 81 -4.62 1.58 8.74
CA VAL A 81 -4.76 1.93 7.32
C VAL A 81 -3.62 1.31 6.53
N VAL A 82 -3.92 0.70 5.41
CA VAL A 82 -2.95 0.08 4.51
C VAL A 82 -2.99 0.77 3.16
N LEU A 83 -1.87 1.37 2.76
CA LEU A 83 -1.72 1.94 1.42
C LEU A 83 -1.22 0.84 0.47
N ALA A 84 -2.09 0.43 -0.43
CA ALA A 84 -1.83 -0.64 -1.40
C ALA A 84 -1.78 -0.07 -2.82
N GLY A 85 -0.73 0.68 -3.14
CA GLY A 85 -0.60 1.41 -4.40
C GLY A 85 -1.46 2.67 -4.44
N PHE A 86 -1.41 3.47 -3.39
CA PHE A 86 -2.11 4.75 -3.29
C PHE A 86 -1.23 5.89 -3.77
N MET A 87 -1.56 6.45 -4.94
CA MET A 87 -0.73 7.42 -5.66
C MET A 87 -1.05 8.87 -5.26
N ARG A 88 -0.97 9.17 -3.96
CA ARG A 88 -1.13 10.52 -3.40
C ARG A 88 -0.06 10.79 -2.35
N ILE A 89 0.49 11.99 -2.37
CA ILE A 89 1.33 12.50 -1.27
C ILE A 89 0.40 12.98 -0.17
N LEU A 90 0.57 12.41 1.02
CA LEU A 90 -0.28 12.67 2.17
C LEU A 90 0.22 13.86 2.98
N THR A 91 -0.71 14.63 3.52
CA THR A 91 -0.44 15.78 4.38
C THR A 91 -0.50 15.40 5.86
N PRO A 92 -0.05 16.27 6.79
CA PRO A 92 -0.23 16.07 8.22
C PRO A 92 -1.71 15.86 8.66
N ILE A 93 -2.68 16.37 7.90
CA ILE A 93 -4.10 16.11 8.15
C ILE A 93 -4.38 14.61 8.19
N PHE A 94 -3.76 13.86 7.29
CA PHE A 94 -3.86 12.39 7.28
C PHE A 94 -2.91 11.77 8.31
N THR A 95 -1.62 12.09 8.23
CA THR A 95 -0.57 11.37 8.98
C THR A 95 -0.61 11.61 10.49
N ASP A 96 -1.13 12.74 10.95
CA ASP A 96 -1.30 13.03 12.37
C ASP A 96 -2.56 12.37 12.97
N ASN A 97 -3.50 11.94 12.13
CA ASN A 97 -4.78 11.40 12.56
C ASN A 97 -4.97 9.90 12.31
N LEU A 98 -4.19 9.32 11.41
CA LEU A 98 -4.34 7.93 10.98
C LEU A 98 -3.01 7.18 11.03
N LYS A 99 -3.05 6.00 11.64
CA LYS A 99 -1.93 5.04 11.60
C LYS A 99 -1.97 4.29 10.30
N ALA A 100 -0.96 4.46 9.47
CA ALA A 100 -0.90 3.84 8.17
C ALA A 100 0.45 3.21 7.86
N ILE A 101 0.45 2.13 7.09
CA ILE A 101 1.63 1.51 6.51
C ILE A 101 1.55 1.58 4.99
N ASN A 102 2.71 1.65 4.34
CA ASN A 102 2.84 1.70 2.90
C ASN A 102 3.85 0.67 2.40
N LEU A 103 3.59 0.13 1.23
CA LEU A 103 4.53 -0.70 0.49
C LEU A 103 5.26 0.15 -0.54
N HIS A 104 6.59 0.10 -0.54
CA HIS A 104 7.45 0.76 -1.52
C HIS A 104 8.38 -0.24 -2.21
N PRO A 105 8.48 -0.24 -3.55
CA PRO A 105 9.21 -1.28 -4.29
C PRO A 105 10.70 -0.98 -4.39
N SER A 106 11.34 -0.72 -3.27
CA SER A 106 12.80 -0.65 -3.12
C SER A 106 13.23 -1.05 -1.71
N LEU A 107 14.51 -1.33 -1.52
CA LEU A 107 15.11 -1.50 -0.21
C LEU A 107 15.43 -0.13 0.39
N LEU A 108 14.45 0.50 1.03
CA LEU A 108 14.62 1.82 1.65
C LEU A 108 15.82 1.86 2.61
N PRO A 109 16.58 2.96 2.64
CA PRO A 109 16.31 4.28 2.08
C PRO A 109 16.67 4.47 0.60
N ARG A 110 17.06 3.40 -0.13
CA ARG A 110 17.36 3.50 -1.56
C ARG A 110 16.12 3.75 -2.40
N HIS A 111 16.24 4.59 -3.41
CA HIS A 111 15.22 4.81 -4.43
C HIS A 111 13.84 5.20 -3.90
N LYS A 112 13.78 6.21 -3.03
CA LYS A 112 12.53 6.86 -2.65
C LYS A 112 11.84 7.48 -3.88
N GLY A 113 10.52 7.55 -3.87
CA GLY A 113 9.72 8.19 -4.92
C GLY A 113 9.48 7.31 -6.14
N LEU A 114 9.29 7.96 -7.29
CA LEU A 114 8.88 7.31 -8.53
C LEU A 114 9.97 6.45 -9.19
N HIS A 115 9.54 5.50 -10.01
CA HIS A 115 10.41 4.61 -10.80
C HIS A 115 11.41 3.81 -9.96
N ALA A 116 11.00 3.43 -8.76
CA ALA A 116 11.88 2.73 -7.83
C ALA A 116 12.34 1.36 -8.32
N ILE A 117 11.48 0.61 -9.03
CA ILE A 117 11.83 -0.71 -9.57
C ILE A 117 12.89 -0.57 -10.65
N GLU A 118 12.71 0.35 -11.61
CA GLU A 118 13.63 0.63 -12.69
C GLU A 118 14.99 1.08 -12.16
N ARG A 119 15.00 2.07 -11.27
CA ARG A 119 16.23 2.60 -10.65
C ARG A 119 16.95 1.54 -9.83
N SER A 120 16.22 0.72 -9.10
CA SER A 120 16.77 -0.39 -8.32
C SER A 120 17.40 -1.46 -9.21
N PHE A 121 16.81 -1.76 -10.38
CA PHE A 121 17.38 -2.71 -11.35
C PHE A 121 18.67 -2.19 -11.96
N GLU A 122 18.75 -0.90 -12.25
CA GLU A 122 19.87 -0.25 -12.92
C GLU A 122 21.02 0.12 -11.98
N ASP A 123 20.83 0.11 -10.67
CA ASP A 123 21.89 0.45 -9.73
C ASP A 123 22.99 -0.64 -9.63
N GLU A 124 24.07 -0.31 -8.95
CA GLU A 124 25.24 -1.18 -8.79
C GLU A 124 25.10 -2.25 -7.70
N PHE A 125 24.02 -2.24 -6.92
CA PHE A 125 23.82 -3.23 -5.88
C PHE A 125 23.42 -4.59 -6.45
N SER A 126 23.84 -5.66 -5.80
CA SER A 126 23.52 -7.04 -6.24
C SER A 126 22.06 -7.43 -5.97
N GLU A 127 21.39 -6.72 -5.09
CA GLU A 127 20.02 -6.99 -4.69
C GLU A 127 19.15 -5.72 -4.77
N GLY A 128 17.90 -5.90 -5.18
CA GLY A 128 16.81 -4.99 -4.95
C GLY A 128 15.78 -5.62 -4.03
N GLY A 129 14.63 -5.03 -3.93
CA GLY A 129 13.56 -5.58 -3.08
C GLY A 129 12.43 -4.61 -2.82
N VAL A 130 11.72 -4.87 -1.74
CA VAL A 130 10.58 -4.08 -1.30
C VAL A 130 10.69 -3.77 0.20
N SER A 131 10.08 -2.67 0.60
CA SER A 131 9.97 -2.25 1.99
C SER A 131 8.52 -1.97 2.36
N VAL A 132 8.10 -2.41 3.52
CA VAL A 132 6.88 -1.92 4.16
C VAL A 132 7.29 -1.04 5.32
N HIS A 133 6.74 0.18 5.37
CA HIS A 133 7.14 1.19 6.35
C HIS A 133 5.92 1.93 6.90
N TRP A 134 6.10 2.55 8.06
CA TRP A 134 5.14 3.48 8.61
C TRP A 134 5.05 4.74 7.76
N VAL A 135 3.84 5.23 7.54
CA VAL A 135 3.60 6.47 6.79
C VAL A 135 3.77 7.66 7.70
N THR A 136 4.58 8.62 7.25
CA THR A 136 4.79 9.93 7.88
C THR A 136 4.57 11.03 6.84
N SER A 137 4.70 12.29 7.23
CA SER A 137 4.64 13.42 6.28
C SER A 137 5.82 13.46 5.30
N GLU A 138 6.91 12.75 5.60
CA GLU A 138 8.04 12.56 4.69
C GLU A 138 7.76 11.41 3.73
N LEU A 139 7.86 11.66 2.43
CA LEU A 139 7.67 10.66 1.39
C LEU A 139 8.67 9.50 1.57
N ASP A 140 8.15 8.28 1.73
CA ASP A 140 8.93 7.05 1.94
C ASP A 140 9.96 7.14 3.07
N GLY A 141 9.72 8.00 4.05
CA GLY A 141 10.66 8.35 5.13
C GLY A 141 10.36 7.73 6.49
N GLY A 142 9.25 7.05 6.65
CA GLY A 142 8.87 6.42 7.92
C GLY A 142 9.69 5.18 8.25
N GLU A 143 9.67 4.76 9.52
CA GLU A 143 10.38 3.59 10.00
C GLU A 143 9.98 2.33 9.23
N VAL A 144 10.98 1.56 8.79
CA VAL A 144 10.80 0.30 8.07
C VAL A 144 10.34 -0.79 9.03
N ILE A 145 9.27 -1.48 8.67
CA ILE A 145 8.68 -2.60 9.43
C ILE A 145 9.24 -3.93 8.95
N LEU A 146 9.36 -4.09 7.64
CA LEU A 146 9.76 -5.32 6.98
C LEU A 146 10.37 -5.02 5.62
N GLN A 147 11.38 -5.79 5.23
CA GLN A 147 11.96 -5.77 3.89
C GLN A 147 12.08 -7.19 3.35
N LYS A 148 11.92 -7.33 2.03
CA LYS A 148 12.23 -8.57 1.31
C LYS A 148 13.12 -8.23 0.12
N SER A 149 14.19 -9.01 -0.09
CA SER A 149 15.15 -8.79 -1.17
C SER A 149 15.01 -9.80 -2.30
N VAL A 150 15.48 -9.38 -3.48
CA VAL A 150 15.60 -10.19 -4.69
C VAL A 150 17.00 -9.98 -5.25
N LYS A 151 17.73 -11.08 -5.51
CA LYS A 151 19.00 -11.04 -6.24
C LYS A 151 18.76 -10.71 -7.71
N LYS A 152 19.54 -9.78 -8.25
CA LYS A 152 19.42 -9.32 -9.65
C LYS A 152 20.22 -10.16 -10.64
N GLU A 153 21.23 -10.86 -10.17
CA GLU A 153 22.15 -11.62 -11.02
C GLU A 153 21.41 -12.60 -11.94
N GLY A 154 21.70 -12.51 -13.22
CA GLY A 154 21.11 -13.37 -14.24
C GLY A 154 19.68 -13.04 -14.65
N LEU A 155 19.07 -12.00 -14.09
CA LEU A 155 17.70 -11.61 -14.42
C LEU A 155 17.65 -10.53 -15.49
N THR A 156 16.69 -10.67 -16.40
CA THR A 156 16.22 -9.55 -17.22
C THR A 156 15.38 -8.58 -16.37
N PHE A 157 15.16 -7.37 -16.88
CA PHE A 157 14.29 -6.41 -16.18
C PHE A 157 12.87 -6.96 -15.97
N ILE A 158 12.30 -7.64 -16.97
CA ILE A 158 10.95 -8.23 -16.85
C ILE A 158 10.90 -9.30 -15.76
N GLU A 159 11.90 -10.18 -15.70
CA GLU A 159 12.00 -11.20 -14.66
C GLU A 159 12.16 -10.59 -13.27
N TYR A 160 13.01 -9.58 -13.12
CA TYR A 160 13.17 -8.81 -11.90
C TYR A 160 11.87 -8.12 -11.48
N TYR A 161 11.24 -7.41 -12.42
CA TYR A 161 9.96 -6.73 -12.20
C TYR A 161 8.89 -7.70 -11.68
N ASN A 162 8.74 -8.85 -12.31
CA ASN A 162 7.77 -9.87 -11.90
C ASN A 162 8.05 -10.44 -10.51
N LYS A 163 9.32 -10.64 -10.17
CA LYS A 163 9.72 -11.07 -8.81
C LYS A 163 9.38 -10.01 -7.77
N ILE A 164 9.66 -8.74 -8.03
CA ILE A 164 9.28 -7.63 -7.15
C ILE A 164 7.77 -7.61 -6.95
N ARG A 165 6.97 -7.70 -8.01
CA ARG A 165 5.50 -7.72 -7.92
C ARG A 165 4.97 -8.90 -7.10
N THR A 166 5.64 -10.02 -7.12
CA THR A 166 5.29 -11.19 -6.30
C THR A 166 5.60 -10.97 -4.83
N ILE A 167 6.82 -10.54 -4.50
CA ILE A 167 7.22 -10.34 -3.10
C ILE A 167 6.53 -9.13 -2.44
N GLU A 168 6.06 -8.15 -3.20
CA GLU A 168 5.23 -7.04 -2.68
C GLU A 168 4.03 -7.57 -1.90
N LYS A 169 3.33 -8.53 -2.47
CA LYS A 169 2.11 -9.11 -1.89
C LYS A 169 2.41 -9.84 -0.58
N GLU A 170 3.47 -10.62 -0.58
CA GLU A 170 3.92 -11.36 0.60
C GLU A 170 4.38 -10.39 1.70
N ALA A 171 5.22 -9.43 1.35
CA ALA A 171 5.76 -8.46 2.30
C ALA A 171 4.65 -7.63 2.97
N LEU A 172 3.69 -7.13 2.19
CA LEU A 172 2.58 -6.36 2.72
C LEU A 172 1.70 -7.19 3.64
N SER A 173 1.36 -8.42 3.24
CA SER A 173 0.59 -9.36 4.06
C SER A 173 1.28 -9.66 5.39
N GLU A 174 2.57 -10.00 5.36
CA GLU A 174 3.36 -10.29 6.57
C GLU A 174 3.48 -9.06 7.49
N ALA A 175 3.71 -7.88 6.93
CA ALA A 175 3.80 -6.65 7.72
C ALA A 175 2.48 -6.31 8.43
N ILE A 176 1.34 -6.49 7.76
CA ILE A 176 0.02 -6.30 8.37
C ILE A 176 -0.16 -7.25 9.56
N LEU A 177 0.10 -8.54 9.37
CA LEU A 177 -0.04 -9.53 10.44
C LEU A 177 0.90 -9.23 11.61
N LYS A 178 2.14 -8.84 11.34
CA LYS A 178 3.13 -8.44 12.35
C LYS A 178 2.65 -7.22 13.15
N VAL A 179 2.24 -6.16 12.48
CA VAL A 179 1.79 -4.91 13.13
C VAL A 179 0.54 -5.12 13.98
N LEU A 180 -0.38 -5.96 13.53
CA LEU A 180 -1.62 -6.25 14.23
C LEU A 180 -1.51 -7.41 15.24
N GLU A 181 -0.32 -8.00 15.38
CA GLU A 181 -0.05 -9.13 16.28
C GLU A 181 -0.97 -10.33 16.02
N ILE A 182 -1.24 -10.61 14.75
CA ILE A 182 -2.05 -11.75 14.30
C ILE A 182 -1.12 -12.94 13.99
N LYS A 183 -1.43 -14.10 14.61
CA LYS A 183 -0.71 -15.36 14.39
C LYS A 183 -1.26 -16.13 13.19
#